data_de9b07c23b1a10c5a29b266f6053510e
#
_entry.id   de9b07c23b1a10c5a29b266f6053510e
#
_cell.length_a   1.000
_cell.length_b   1.000
_cell.length_c   1.000
_cell.angle_alpha   90.00
_cell.angle_beta   90.00
_cell.angle_gamma   90.00
#
_symmetry.space_group_name_H-M   'P 1'
#
loop_
_entity.id
_entity.type
_entity.pdbx_description
1 polymer ?
#
loop_
_entity_poly.entity_id
_entity_poly.type
_entity_poly.pdbx_seq_one_letter_code
_entity_poly.pdbx_strand_id
1 'polypeptide(L)'
;MVSFDVDGTIFRKAALTQATRSLGIGEKWDALDQMYHHRRITLRECLASEYKLLHGMKLADIIREVSKVEVIKNVRETVEKLQGHQIRVILLTDNPDFLCAYLIERFGFEGYVGSKVGIKDGIVTGEIETLPDKRLGLRKYCAWTGIPLSRCAHVGDWVNDVPVFRIVRYSVALNAKTEKVKASASHHIETDDLLDVYHHFQSIN
;
A
#
# COMPACT_ATOMS: atom_id res chain seq x y z
N MET A 1 -16.11 0.77 -5.14
CA MET A 1 -14.83 0.15 -4.75
C MET A 1 -14.04 1.13 -3.90
N VAL A 2 -13.38 0.63 -2.87
CA VAL A 2 -12.42 1.42 -2.08
C VAL A 2 -11.04 0.77 -2.19
N SER A 3 -10.01 1.55 -2.50
CA SER A 3 -8.62 1.11 -2.48
C SER A 3 -7.87 1.75 -1.31
N PHE A 4 -7.03 0.98 -0.64
CA PHE A 4 -6.18 1.43 0.46
C PHE A 4 -4.71 1.33 0.07
N ASP A 5 -3.93 2.35 0.38
CA ASP A 5 -2.48 2.22 0.43
C ASP A 5 -2.09 1.30 1.60
N VAL A 6 -0.85 0.88 1.64
CA VAL A 6 -0.35 -0.09 2.62
C VAL A 6 0.51 0.58 3.68
N ASP A 7 1.65 1.15 3.29
CA ASP A 7 2.59 1.77 4.22
C ASP A 7 2.11 3.17 4.64
N GLY A 8 2.06 3.43 5.95
CA GLY A 8 1.49 4.66 6.52
C GLY A 8 -0.04 4.64 6.61
N THR A 9 -0.71 3.71 5.94
CA THR A 9 -2.18 3.56 5.91
C THR A 9 -2.64 2.31 6.66
N ILE A 10 -2.30 1.11 6.20
CA ILE A 10 -2.57 -0.17 6.90
C ILE A 10 -1.48 -0.45 7.93
N PHE A 11 -0.21 -0.41 7.54
CA PHE A 11 0.89 -0.39 8.49
C PHE A 11 1.16 1.03 8.96
N ARG A 12 1.48 1.19 10.25
CA ARG A 12 1.84 2.51 10.84
C ARG A 12 3.17 3.06 10.30
N LYS A 13 4.00 2.21 9.74
CA LYS A 13 5.30 2.52 9.14
C LYS A 13 5.52 1.62 7.93
N ALA A 14 6.47 1.97 7.06
CA ALA A 14 6.86 1.14 5.92
C ALA A 14 7.28 -0.27 6.39
N ALA A 15 6.47 -1.27 6.01
CA ALA A 15 6.56 -2.62 6.58
C ALA A 15 7.88 -3.30 6.23
N LEU A 16 8.30 -3.25 4.98
CA LEU A 16 9.57 -3.84 4.55
C LEU A 16 10.76 -3.10 5.15
N THR A 17 10.76 -1.78 5.20
CA THR A 17 11.82 -0.99 5.85
C THR A 17 12.00 -1.39 7.32
N GLN A 18 10.91 -1.67 8.05
CA GLN A 18 11.03 -2.16 9.41
C GLN A 18 11.56 -3.61 9.46
N ALA A 19 11.06 -4.49 8.59
CA ALA A 19 11.45 -5.90 8.55
C ALA A 19 12.93 -6.09 8.16
N THR A 20 13.45 -5.30 7.23
CA THR A 20 14.83 -5.44 6.72
C THR A 20 15.90 -5.22 7.77
N ARG A 21 15.61 -4.47 8.84
CA ARG A 21 16.53 -4.29 9.98
C ARG A 21 16.82 -5.63 10.67
N SER A 22 15.77 -6.42 10.93
CA SER A 22 15.91 -7.76 11.52
C SER A 22 16.47 -8.80 10.55
N LEU A 23 16.34 -8.55 9.24
CA LEU A 23 16.88 -9.41 8.17
C LEU A 23 18.35 -9.11 7.83
N GLY A 24 18.99 -8.16 8.52
CA GLY A 24 20.42 -7.85 8.34
C GLY A 24 20.76 -7.05 7.08
N ILE A 25 19.78 -6.47 6.41
CA ILE A 25 19.97 -5.62 5.21
C ILE A 25 19.50 -4.19 5.40
N GLY A 26 19.12 -3.81 6.62
CA GLY A 26 18.54 -2.49 6.93
C GLY A 26 19.42 -1.33 6.51
N GLU A 27 20.75 -1.37 6.76
CA GLU A 27 21.66 -0.27 6.38
C GLU A 27 21.67 -0.03 4.85
N LYS A 28 21.66 -1.10 4.06
CA LYS A 28 21.62 -0.99 2.59
C LYS A 28 20.28 -0.46 2.11
N TRP A 29 19.19 -0.89 2.76
CA TRP A 29 17.84 -0.41 2.47
C TRP A 29 17.72 1.09 2.79
N ASP A 30 18.10 1.51 4.00
CA ASP A 30 18.06 2.91 4.43
C ASP A 30 18.92 3.81 3.51
N ALA A 31 20.04 3.30 2.99
CA ALA A 31 20.88 4.04 2.04
C ALA A 31 20.15 4.31 0.71
N LEU A 32 19.35 3.35 0.21
CA LEU A 32 18.53 3.52 -0.99
C LEU A 32 17.40 4.52 -0.76
N ASP A 33 16.71 4.41 0.38
CA ASP A 33 15.69 5.37 0.82
C ASP A 33 16.26 6.80 0.86
N GLN A 34 17.46 6.98 1.45
CA GLN A 34 18.12 8.29 1.48
C GLN A 34 18.45 8.82 0.08
N MET A 35 18.90 7.96 -0.84
CA MET A 35 19.16 8.36 -2.22
C MET A 35 17.88 8.86 -2.90
N TYR A 36 16.76 8.19 -2.67
CA TYR A 36 15.45 8.62 -3.17
C TYR A 36 15.02 9.96 -2.55
N HIS A 37 15.09 10.10 -1.22
CA HIS A 37 14.70 11.34 -0.53
C HIS A 37 15.56 12.53 -0.94
N HIS A 38 16.85 12.33 -1.25
CA HIS A 38 17.74 13.35 -1.79
C HIS A 38 17.60 13.53 -3.32
N ARG A 39 16.59 12.89 -3.96
CA ARG A 39 16.32 12.96 -5.42
C ARG A 39 17.51 12.53 -6.29
N ARG A 40 18.36 11.64 -5.81
CA ARG A 40 19.47 11.05 -6.57
C ARG A 40 19.02 9.90 -7.45
N ILE A 41 17.95 9.23 -7.08
CA ILE A 41 17.28 8.17 -7.84
C ILE A 41 15.76 8.41 -7.82
N THR A 42 15.07 7.85 -8.80
CA THR A 42 13.61 7.85 -8.85
C THR A 42 13.03 6.83 -7.86
N LEU A 43 11.74 6.96 -7.49
CA LEU A 43 11.04 5.94 -6.68
C LEU A 43 11.14 4.55 -7.31
N ARG A 44 10.99 4.44 -8.63
CA ARG A 44 11.08 3.18 -9.35
C ARG A 44 12.46 2.52 -9.25
N GLU A 45 13.52 3.29 -9.36
CA GLU A 45 14.90 2.81 -9.20
C GLU A 45 15.18 2.39 -7.76
N CYS A 46 14.65 3.15 -6.78
CA CYS A 46 14.74 2.83 -5.37
C CYS A 46 14.09 1.47 -5.10
N LEU A 47 12.81 1.32 -5.41
CA LEU A 47 12.05 0.08 -5.20
C LEU A 47 12.69 -1.12 -5.91
N ALA A 48 13.13 -0.96 -7.17
CA ALA A 48 13.80 -2.04 -7.89
C ALA A 48 15.10 -2.46 -7.22
N SER A 49 15.86 -1.51 -6.64
CA SER A 49 17.10 -1.80 -5.93
C SER A 49 16.85 -2.43 -4.56
N GLU A 50 15.87 -1.94 -3.83
CA GLU A 50 15.43 -2.48 -2.53
C GLU A 50 14.98 -3.93 -2.64
N TYR A 51 14.10 -4.23 -3.62
CA TYR A 51 13.59 -5.59 -3.79
C TYR A 51 14.68 -6.56 -4.25
N LYS A 52 15.72 -6.10 -4.95
CA LYS A 52 16.92 -6.90 -5.25
C LYS A 52 17.68 -7.31 -4.00
N LEU A 53 17.66 -6.52 -2.93
CA LEU A 53 18.29 -6.89 -1.66
C LEU A 53 17.62 -8.11 -1.00
N LEU A 54 16.37 -8.41 -1.36
CA LEU A 54 15.64 -9.58 -0.86
C LEU A 54 16.02 -10.87 -1.60
N HIS A 55 16.79 -10.79 -2.70
CA HIS A 55 17.16 -11.97 -3.49
C HIS A 55 17.84 -13.04 -2.62
N GLY A 56 17.41 -14.29 -2.79
CA GLY A 56 17.91 -15.44 -2.04
C GLY A 56 17.31 -15.60 -0.64
N MET A 57 16.50 -14.66 -0.16
CA MET A 57 15.84 -14.79 1.14
C MET A 57 14.60 -15.69 1.05
N LYS A 58 14.32 -16.41 2.15
CA LYS A 58 13.08 -17.17 2.29
C LYS A 58 11.92 -16.20 2.50
N LEU A 59 10.87 -16.34 1.70
CA LEU A 59 9.64 -15.57 1.84
C LEU A 59 9.06 -15.65 3.26
N ALA A 60 9.07 -16.86 3.84
CA ALA A 60 8.57 -17.08 5.20
C ALA A 60 9.31 -16.24 6.26
N ASP A 61 10.61 -16.03 6.10
CA ASP A 61 11.38 -15.19 7.02
C ASP A 61 11.02 -13.70 6.85
N ILE A 62 10.84 -13.25 5.62
CA ILE A 62 10.40 -11.87 5.33
C ILE A 62 9.01 -11.64 5.95
N ILE A 63 8.05 -12.51 5.69
CA ILE A 63 6.68 -12.40 6.21
C ILE A 63 6.65 -12.48 7.75
N ARG A 64 7.48 -13.33 8.35
CA ARG A 64 7.61 -13.39 9.81
C ARG A 64 8.05 -12.04 10.41
N GLU A 65 9.01 -11.34 9.78
CA GLU A 65 9.43 -10.02 10.27
C GLU A 65 8.38 -8.93 9.99
N VAL A 66 7.76 -8.97 8.81
CA VAL A 66 6.63 -8.06 8.46
C VAL A 66 5.46 -8.23 9.44
N SER A 67 5.17 -9.45 9.88
CA SER A 67 4.03 -9.72 10.79
C SER A 67 4.16 -9.05 12.17
N LYS A 68 5.37 -8.63 12.54
CA LYS A 68 5.66 -7.90 13.79
C LYS A 68 5.44 -6.39 13.67
N VAL A 69 5.30 -5.87 12.44
CA VAL A 69 5.11 -4.45 12.21
C VAL A 69 3.69 -4.05 12.62
N GLU A 70 3.61 -2.93 13.35
CA GLU A 70 2.34 -2.40 13.85
C GLU A 70 1.40 -2.02 12.70
N VAL A 71 0.16 -2.47 12.81
CA VAL A 71 -0.95 -2.11 11.92
C VAL A 71 -1.90 -1.14 12.62
N ILE A 72 -2.63 -0.34 11.85
CA ILE A 72 -3.75 0.46 12.36
C ILE A 72 -4.83 -0.48 12.93
N LYS A 73 -5.59 -0.02 13.93
CA LYS A 73 -6.65 -0.83 14.55
C LYS A 73 -7.77 -1.15 13.57
N ASN A 74 -8.47 -2.24 13.81
CA ASN A 74 -9.75 -2.63 13.19
C ASN A 74 -9.72 -2.75 11.65
N VAL A 75 -8.56 -3.12 11.05
CA VAL A 75 -8.43 -3.31 9.60
C VAL A 75 -9.45 -4.34 9.09
N ARG A 76 -9.47 -5.55 9.69
CA ARG A 76 -10.38 -6.62 9.27
C ARG A 76 -11.84 -6.19 9.37
N GLU A 77 -12.24 -5.61 10.51
CA GLU A 77 -13.62 -5.17 10.72
C GLU A 77 -14.03 -4.09 9.71
N THR A 78 -13.14 -3.16 9.41
CA THR A 78 -13.38 -2.12 8.38
C THR A 78 -13.61 -2.74 7.01
N VAL A 79 -12.77 -3.70 6.61
CA VAL A 79 -12.89 -4.42 5.34
C VAL A 79 -14.23 -5.17 5.27
N GLU A 80 -14.58 -5.94 6.31
CA GLU A 80 -15.83 -6.70 6.39
C GLU A 80 -17.07 -5.79 6.34
N LYS A 81 -17.06 -4.66 7.06
CA LYS A 81 -18.17 -3.68 7.01
C LYS A 81 -18.35 -3.08 5.63
N LEU A 82 -17.27 -2.68 4.95
CA LEU A 82 -17.35 -2.16 3.58
C LEU A 82 -17.90 -3.22 2.61
N GLN A 83 -17.41 -4.47 2.72
CA GLN A 83 -17.89 -5.59 1.90
C GLN A 83 -19.36 -5.91 2.17
N GLY A 84 -19.85 -5.79 3.42
CA GLY A 84 -21.25 -5.92 3.78
C GLY A 84 -22.17 -4.94 3.05
N HIS A 85 -21.65 -3.80 2.62
CA HIS A 85 -22.31 -2.84 1.74
C HIS A 85 -22.05 -3.09 0.23
N GLN A 86 -21.58 -4.28 -0.14
CA GLN A 86 -21.24 -4.65 -1.53
C GLN A 86 -20.14 -3.74 -2.15
N ILE A 87 -19.30 -3.16 -1.32
CA ILE A 87 -18.16 -2.35 -1.73
C ILE A 87 -16.95 -3.26 -1.84
N ARG A 88 -16.40 -3.42 -3.05
CA ARG A 88 -15.12 -4.12 -3.24
C ARG A 88 -13.99 -3.35 -2.57
N VAL A 89 -13.16 -4.05 -1.79
CA VAL A 89 -12.05 -3.46 -1.03
C VAL A 89 -10.72 -4.06 -1.48
N ILE A 90 -9.82 -3.22 -1.97
CA ILE A 90 -8.52 -3.66 -2.52
C ILE A 90 -7.35 -2.89 -1.93
N LEU A 91 -6.15 -3.43 -2.11
CA LEU A 91 -4.90 -2.73 -1.84
C LEU A 91 -4.39 -2.04 -3.11
N LEU A 92 -3.84 -0.84 -2.98
CA LEU A 92 -3.19 -0.09 -4.06
C LEU A 92 -1.87 0.48 -3.54
N THR A 93 -0.76 -0.17 -3.85
CA THR A 93 0.52 0.08 -3.20
C THR A 93 1.69 -0.11 -4.16
N ASP A 94 2.83 0.48 -3.84
CA ASP A 94 4.08 0.19 -4.52
C ASP A 94 4.76 -1.08 -3.99
N ASN A 95 4.27 -1.63 -2.87
CA ASN A 95 4.78 -2.85 -2.24
C ASN A 95 4.69 -4.08 -3.15
N PRO A 96 5.50 -5.13 -2.86
CA PRO A 96 5.47 -6.39 -3.59
C PRO A 96 4.14 -7.15 -3.41
N ASP A 97 3.79 -7.91 -4.42
CA ASP A 97 2.61 -8.77 -4.48
C ASP A 97 2.54 -9.80 -3.33
N PHE A 98 3.67 -10.33 -2.87
CA PHE A 98 3.68 -11.24 -1.72
C PHE A 98 3.24 -10.56 -0.42
N LEU A 99 3.53 -9.25 -0.24
CA LEU A 99 3.04 -8.49 0.90
C LEU A 99 1.53 -8.25 0.79
N CYS A 100 1.06 -7.96 -0.42
CA CYS A 100 -0.37 -7.87 -0.69
C CYS A 100 -1.08 -9.20 -0.40
N ALA A 101 -0.53 -10.33 -0.84
CA ALA A 101 -1.07 -11.67 -0.56
C ALA A 101 -1.19 -11.93 0.95
N TYR A 102 -0.15 -11.60 1.72
CA TYR A 102 -0.17 -11.69 3.18
C TYR A 102 -1.30 -10.86 3.81
N LEU A 103 -1.49 -9.61 3.35
CA LEU A 103 -2.54 -8.74 3.87
C LEU A 103 -3.96 -9.20 3.47
N ILE A 104 -4.10 -9.77 2.26
CA ILE A 104 -5.36 -10.39 1.80
C ILE A 104 -5.74 -11.53 2.72
N GLU A 105 -4.82 -12.46 2.99
CA GLU A 105 -5.06 -13.59 3.89
C GLU A 105 -5.38 -13.12 5.32
N ARG A 106 -4.64 -12.12 5.79
CA ARG A 106 -4.78 -11.61 7.16
C ARG A 106 -6.06 -10.81 7.38
N PHE A 107 -6.52 -10.02 6.42
CA PHE A 107 -7.58 -9.01 6.62
C PHE A 107 -8.77 -9.12 5.67
N GLY A 108 -8.71 -9.96 4.63
CA GLY A 108 -9.86 -10.22 3.76
C GLY A 108 -10.04 -9.24 2.60
N PHE A 109 -9.00 -8.49 2.20
CA PHE A 109 -9.06 -7.68 0.97
C PHE A 109 -9.36 -8.56 -0.24
N GLU A 110 -10.06 -8.04 -1.26
CA GLU A 110 -10.54 -8.81 -2.43
C GLU A 110 -9.61 -8.71 -3.65
N GLY A 111 -8.49 -8.02 -3.52
CA GLY A 111 -7.53 -7.87 -4.60
C GLY A 111 -6.47 -6.83 -4.30
N TYR A 112 -5.58 -6.65 -5.25
CA TYR A 112 -4.52 -5.66 -5.13
C TYR A 112 -4.04 -5.13 -6.47
N VAL A 113 -3.37 -4.00 -6.41
CA VAL A 113 -2.48 -3.44 -7.44
C VAL A 113 -1.16 -3.14 -6.74
N GLY A 114 -0.08 -3.76 -7.18
CA GLY A 114 1.23 -3.66 -6.55
C GLY A 114 2.37 -4.01 -7.50
N SER A 115 3.60 -3.98 -7.01
CA SER A 115 4.79 -4.46 -7.72
C SER A 115 4.81 -5.98 -7.70
N LYS A 116 5.48 -6.61 -8.67
CA LYS A 116 5.68 -8.06 -8.70
C LYS A 116 7.12 -8.38 -8.35
N VAL A 117 7.29 -9.37 -7.49
CA VAL A 117 8.60 -9.91 -7.12
C VAL A 117 8.57 -11.42 -7.26
N GLY A 118 9.48 -11.94 -8.07
CA GLY A 118 9.53 -13.38 -8.37
C GLY A 118 9.82 -14.22 -7.12
N ILE A 119 9.03 -15.27 -6.94
CA ILE A 119 9.21 -16.27 -5.89
C ILE A 119 9.28 -17.65 -6.55
N LYS A 120 10.32 -18.43 -6.19
CA LYS A 120 10.45 -19.83 -6.60
C LYS A 120 10.81 -20.69 -5.39
N ASP A 121 10.06 -21.74 -5.16
CA ASP A 121 10.26 -22.67 -4.03
C ASP A 121 10.36 -21.96 -2.67
N GLY A 122 9.59 -20.85 -2.51
CA GLY A 122 9.57 -20.04 -1.30
C GLY A 122 10.79 -19.10 -1.14
N ILE A 123 11.60 -18.95 -2.17
CA ILE A 123 12.79 -18.07 -2.20
C ILE A 123 12.54 -16.91 -3.18
N VAL A 124 12.94 -15.69 -2.79
CA VAL A 124 12.91 -14.51 -3.67
C VAL A 124 13.93 -14.64 -4.78
N THR A 125 13.50 -14.55 -6.07
CA THR A 125 14.37 -14.81 -7.23
C THR A 125 15.12 -13.58 -7.74
N GLY A 126 14.73 -12.37 -7.31
CA GLY A 126 15.28 -11.13 -7.84
C GLY A 126 14.67 -10.68 -9.17
N GLU A 127 13.67 -11.38 -9.73
CA GLU A 127 12.82 -10.91 -10.80
C GLU A 127 11.86 -9.85 -10.26
N ILE A 128 11.86 -8.64 -10.86
CA ILE A 128 11.12 -7.50 -10.32
C ILE A 128 10.42 -6.74 -11.45
N GLU A 129 9.13 -6.54 -11.31
CA GLU A 129 8.32 -5.62 -12.12
C GLU A 129 7.70 -4.58 -11.18
N THR A 130 8.33 -3.41 -11.04
CA THR A 130 7.82 -2.35 -10.19
C THR A 130 6.55 -1.73 -10.78
N LEU A 131 5.58 -1.38 -9.92
CA LEU A 131 4.42 -0.60 -10.34
C LEU A 131 4.89 0.78 -10.85
N PRO A 132 4.59 1.14 -12.10
CA PRO A 132 5.09 2.40 -12.67
C PRO A 132 4.49 3.65 -12.02
N ASP A 133 3.22 3.57 -11.64
CA ASP A 133 2.42 4.67 -11.09
C ASP A 133 1.11 4.06 -10.54
N LYS A 134 0.76 4.32 -9.28
CA LYS A 134 -0.47 3.85 -8.64
C LYS A 134 -1.72 4.22 -9.45
N ARG A 135 -1.77 5.44 -9.99
CA ARG A 135 -2.89 5.92 -10.82
C ARG A 135 -3.08 5.07 -12.07
N LEU A 136 -1.98 4.73 -12.78
CA LEU A 136 -2.05 3.88 -13.97
C LEU A 136 -2.45 2.44 -13.61
N GLY A 137 -1.94 1.94 -12.49
CA GLY A 137 -2.33 0.64 -11.94
C GLY A 137 -3.82 0.57 -11.64
N LEU A 138 -4.36 1.57 -10.94
CA LEU A 138 -5.79 1.65 -10.63
C LEU A 138 -6.65 1.74 -11.91
N ARG A 139 -6.24 2.54 -12.91
CA ARG A 139 -6.96 2.62 -14.20
C ARG A 139 -7.04 1.26 -14.89
N LYS A 140 -5.93 0.50 -14.93
CA LYS A 140 -5.89 -0.86 -15.50
C LYS A 140 -6.81 -1.81 -14.73
N TYR A 141 -6.78 -1.75 -13.40
CA TYR A 141 -7.64 -2.56 -12.55
C TYR A 141 -9.13 -2.23 -12.77
N CYS A 142 -9.48 -0.95 -12.84
CA CYS A 142 -10.84 -0.49 -13.12
C CYS A 142 -11.33 -0.94 -14.51
N ALA A 143 -10.47 -0.85 -15.53
CA ALA A 143 -10.80 -1.32 -16.88
C ALA A 143 -11.05 -2.84 -16.92
N TRP A 144 -10.23 -3.61 -16.20
CA TRP A 144 -10.37 -5.06 -16.12
C TRP A 144 -11.63 -5.50 -15.37
N THR A 145 -11.98 -4.79 -14.27
CA THR A 145 -13.14 -5.15 -13.43
C THR A 145 -14.44 -4.52 -13.89
N GLY A 146 -14.43 -3.59 -14.85
CA GLY A 146 -15.61 -2.83 -15.28
C GLY A 146 -16.09 -1.78 -14.27
N ILE A 147 -15.34 -1.53 -13.20
CA ILE A 147 -15.72 -0.52 -12.17
C ILE A 147 -15.19 0.85 -12.61
N PRO A 148 -16.05 1.85 -12.89
CA PRO A 148 -15.58 3.15 -13.31
C PRO A 148 -14.93 3.93 -12.14
N LEU A 149 -13.91 4.74 -12.46
CA LEU A 149 -13.22 5.58 -11.47
C LEU A 149 -14.16 6.51 -10.69
N SER A 150 -15.25 6.94 -11.32
CA SER A 150 -16.31 7.75 -10.68
C SER A 150 -17.08 6.99 -9.58
N ARG A 151 -16.87 5.70 -9.42
CA ARG A 151 -17.41 4.84 -8.35
C ARG A 151 -16.30 4.30 -7.44
N CYS A 152 -15.12 4.90 -7.50
CA CYS A 152 -13.97 4.50 -6.67
C CYS A 152 -13.67 5.56 -5.62
N ALA A 153 -13.19 5.10 -4.47
CA ALA A 153 -12.53 5.90 -3.46
C ALA A 153 -11.10 5.38 -3.23
N HIS A 154 -10.22 6.25 -2.73
CA HIS A 154 -8.86 5.89 -2.33
C HIS A 154 -8.50 6.49 -0.98
N VAL A 155 -7.85 5.68 -0.16
CA VAL A 155 -7.31 6.06 1.16
C VAL A 155 -5.80 5.87 1.12
N GLY A 156 -5.05 6.94 1.42
CA GLY A 156 -3.58 6.91 1.40
C GLY A 156 -3.00 8.06 2.21
N ASP A 157 -1.69 8.09 2.40
CA ASP A 157 -1.02 9.03 3.32
C ASP A 157 0.11 9.85 2.68
N TRP A 158 0.57 9.49 1.47
CA TRP A 158 1.80 10.02 0.93
C TRP A 158 1.66 10.66 -0.46
N VAL A 159 2.75 11.26 -0.94
CA VAL A 159 2.76 12.01 -2.21
C VAL A 159 2.48 11.15 -3.45
N ASN A 160 2.75 9.84 -3.41
CA ASN A 160 2.45 8.88 -4.47
C ASN A 160 0.94 8.55 -4.58
N ASP A 161 0.13 8.90 -3.57
CA ASP A 161 -1.33 8.78 -3.60
C ASP A 161 -2.01 10.00 -4.24
N VAL A 162 -1.36 11.16 -4.22
CA VAL A 162 -1.93 12.41 -4.78
C VAL A 162 -2.40 12.26 -6.24
N PRO A 163 -1.69 11.59 -7.16
CA PRO A 163 -2.21 11.34 -8.50
C PRO A 163 -3.47 10.47 -8.52
N VAL A 164 -3.64 9.57 -7.54
CA VAL A 164 -4.85 8.73 -7.39
C VAL A 164 -6.01 9.56 -6.86
N PHE A 165 -5.80 10.39 -5.85
CA PHE A 165 -6.82 11.29 -5.30
C PHE A 165 -7.53 12.12 -6.36
N ARG A 166 -6.80 12.52 -7.40
CA ARG A 166 -7.31 13.36 -8.50
C ARG A 166 -8.19 12.64 -9.52
N ILE A 167 -8.22 11.31 -9.52
CA ILE A 167 -8.93 10.54 -10.56
C ILE A 167 -10.07 9.69 -10.00
N VAL A 168 -10.15 9.52 -8.69
CA VAL A 168 -11.25 8.82 -8.03
C VAL A 168 -12.39 9.78 -7.67
N ARG A 169 -13.56 9.23 -7.38
CA ARG A 169 -14.72 10.01 -6.93
C ARG A 169 -14.49 10.66 -5.58
N TYR A 170 -13.81 9.94 -4.68
CA TYR A 170 -13.62 10.36 -3.30
C TYR A 170 -12.25 9.94 -2.80
N SER A 171 -11.63 10.76 -1.99
CA SER A 171 -10.29 10.47 -1.46
C SER A 171 -10.14 10.90 -0.01
N VAL A 172 -9.41 10.09 0.75
CA VAL A 172 -9.09 10.36 2.15
C VAL A 172 -7.57 10.34 2.33
N ALA A 173 -7.01 11.45 2.79
CA ALA A 173 -5.64 11.51 3.28
C ALA A 173 -5.65 11.04 4.74
N LEU A 174 -5.20 9.81 4.99
CA LEU A 174 -5.19 9.19 6.32
C LEU A 174 -3.83 9.40 6.98
N ASN A 175 -3.80 10.08 8.14
CA ASN A 175 -2.57 10.35 8.90
C ASN A 175 -1.45 11.02 8.08
N ALA A 176 -1.81 11.73 7.02
CA ALA A 176 -0.85 12.37 6.11
C ALA A 176 -0.02 13.44 6.82
N LYS A 177 1.30 13.39 6.64
CA LYS A 177 2.24 14.25 7.36
C LYS A 177 2.42 15.62 6.72
N THR A 178 2.03 15.80 5.46
CA THR A 178 2.27 17.05 4.74
C THR A 178 0.96 17.73 4.34
N GLU A 179 0.88 19.03 4.50
CA GLU A 179 -0.28 19.84 4.09
C GLU A 179 -0.59 19.69 2.61
N LYS A 180 0.42 19.46 1.77
CA LYS A 180 0.24 19.21 0.35
C LYS A 180 -0.59 17.94 0.09
N VAL A 181 -0.37 16.87 0.82
CA VAL A 181 -1.13 15.62 0.70
C VAL A 181 -2.53 15.82 1.26
N LYS A 182 -2.67 16.41 2.46
CA LYS A 182 -3.97 16.71 3.08
C LYS A 182 -4.86 17.53 2.15
N ALA A 183 -4.34 18.62 1.60
CA ALA A 183 -5.09 19.51 0.69
C ALA A 183 -5.39 18.89 -0.68
N SER A 184 -4.77 17.78 -1.05
CA SER A 184 -4.99 17.10 -2.33
C SER A 184 -6.13 16.07 -2.27
N ALA A 185 -6.56 15.68 -1.09
CA ALA A 185 -7.66 14.73 -0.89
C ALA A 185 -8.99 15.46 -0.67
N SER A 186 -10.10 14.75 -0.86
CA SER A 186 -11.44 15.26 -0.54
C SER A 186 -11.60 15.54 0.96
N HIS A 187 -11.00 14.68 1.79
CA HIS A 187 -10.95 14.82 3.25
C HIS A 187 -9.61 14.35 3.78
N HIS A 188 -9.28 14.81 5.01
CA HIS A 188 -8.19 14.20 5.76
C HIS A 188 -8.70 13.73 7.12
N ILE A 189 -8.17 12.61 7.59
CA ILE A 189 -8.52 11.96 8.87
C ILE A 189 -7.22 11.63 9.59
N GLU A 190 -7.15 11.98 10.88
CA GLU A 190 -6.07 11.59 11.77
C GLU A 190 -6.65 10.65 12.83
N THR A 191 -6.24 9.39 12.79
CA THR A 191 -6.76 8.35 13.69
C THR A 191 -5.79 7.18 13.83
N ASP A 192 -5.97 6.39 14.87
CA ASP A 192 -5.32 5.09 15.05
C ASP A 192 -6.26 3.91 14.78
N ASP A 193 -7.51 4.20 14.33
CA ASP A 193 -8.57 3.23 14.08
C ASP A 193 -9.16 3.38 12.67
N LEU A 194 -9.02 2.35 11.84
CA LEU A 194 -9.51 2.38 10.45
C LEU A 194 -11.04 2.44 10.35
N LEU A 195 -11.78 2.08 11.41
CA LEU A 195 -13.24 2.24 11.46
C LEU A 195 -13.69 3.68 11.28
N ASP A 196 -12.88 4.67 11.67
CA ASP A 196 -13.22 6.08 11.46
C ASP A 196 -13.34 6.42 9.98
N VAL A 197 -12.55 5.78 9.12
CA VAL A 197 -12.67 5.92 7.66
C VAL A 197 -14.00 5.31 7.18
N TYR A 198 -14.41 4.15 7.70
CA TYR A 198 -15.70 3.55 7.38
C TYR A 198 -16.85 4.46 7.82
N HIS A 199 -16.85 4.96 9.05
CA HIS A 199 -17.87 5.87 9.56
C HIS A 199 -17.95 7.16 8.76
N HIS A 200 -16.80 7.69 8.34
CA HIS A 200 -16.76 8.85 7.46
C HIS A 200 -17.44 8.56 6.12
N PHE A 201 -17.17 7.41 5.47
CA PHE A 201 -17.86 7.05 4.23
C PHE A 201 -19.38 6.88 4.42
N GLN A 202 -19.85 6.45 5.59
CA GLN A 202 -21.30 6.39 5.88
C GLN A 202 -21.93 7.78 6.03
N SER A 203 -21.22 8.77 6.52
CA SER A 203 -21.74 10.13 6.77
C SER A 203 -21.91 10.97 5.49
N ILE A 204 -21.32 10.55 4.37
CA ILE A 204 -21.33 11.30 3.10
C ILE A 204 -22.24 10.68 2.02
N ASN A 205 -22.94 9.60 2.33
CA ASN A 205 -23.92 8.93 1.45
C ASN A 205 -25.33 9.46 1.64
#